data_0304a9036eda0d29e866bf335c43be2f
#
_entry.id   0304a9036eda0d29e866bf335c43be2f
#
_cell.length_a   1.000
_cell.length_b   1.000
_cell.length_c   1.000
_cell.angle_alpha   90.00
_cell.angle_beta   90.00
_cell.angle_gamma   90.00
#
_symmetry.space_group_name_H-M   'P 1'
#
loop_
_entity.id
_entity.type
_entity.pdbx_description
1 polymer ?
#
loop_
_entity_poly.entity_id
_entity_poly.type
_entity_poly.pdbx_seq_one_letter_code
_entity_poly.pdbx_strand_id
1 'polypeptide(L)'
;MVLPFGASAGYAQVTLAYLATKSGLNVQQGAVLVAASLFPQMWKFFWAPVADLTFTRRRWYMLSCVLCAFGMFGTAAVPLAPATFRIVEMLVLASSVASTFLGFALEGLIAHLTVPSERGRVSGWYQAGNMAGTGVGGGFGLWLVSHVHHGWQSGLILGILTLACAAVVPWVPDVPAEPRGRGVGSAVRVVAVDFWRMICSRVGVLSAILCIVPVGTGAASGVLAQAEVAAKWGAGSGHVELVQGFLNGIVSMIGSIIGGYGCIRLGGRVGYAVFGGIMAAIAAAMALLPAVPVTYVSGSLAYAFATGLCYAAFSCFVLEAIGAGNAATKYNGLASLSNTPIWYMGLLLAAVEARFGPRSMLLAESGLGIVGILVFAAVAGMWRARPAAQEGPVGCELPAKSG
;
A
#
# COMPACT_ATOMS: atom_id res chain seq x y z
N MET A 1 -3.07 -5.77 14.72
CA MET A 1 -3.53 -6.62 13.60
C MET A 1 -2.92 -6.26 12.23
N VAL A 2 -2.72 -5.00 11.88
CA VAL A 2 -2.20 -4.63 10.53
C VAL A 2 -0.70 -4.83 10.37
N LEU A 3 0.07 -4.75 11.45
CA LEU A 3 1.53 -4.86 11.46
C LEU A 3 2.07 -6.08 10.66
N PRO A 4 1.50 -7.30 10.72
CA PRO A 4 1.96 -8.44 9.92
C PRO A 4 1.93 -8.20 8.41
N PHE A 5 0.94 -7.47 7.92
CA PHE A 5 0.82 -7.11 6.50
C PHE A 5 2.02 -6.26 6.05
N GLY A 6 2.29 -5.17 6.77
CA GLY A 6 3.46 -4.32 6.52
C GLY A 6 4.78 -5.06 6.73
N ALA A 7 4.89 -5.88 7.78
CA ALA A 7 6.12 -6.61 8.09
C ALA A 7 6.51 -7.59 6.98
N SER A 8 5.55 -8.31 6.39
CA SER A 8 5.80 -9.18 5.25
C SER A 8 6.32 -8.40 4.04
N ALA A 9 5.73 -7.24 3.75
CA ALA A 9 6.17 -6.37 2.66
C ALA A 9 7.57 -5.81 2.91
N GLY A 10 7.82 -5.23 4.08
CA GLY A 10 9.11 -4.66 4.46
C GLY A 10 10.23 -5.69 4.47
N TYR A 11 9.96 -6.91 4.97
CA TYR A 11 10.92 -8.00 4.94
C TYR A 11 11.33 -8.37 3.51
N ALA A 12 10.37 -8.57 2.62
CA ALA A 12 10.65 -8.97 1.25
C ALA A 12 11.33 -7.87 0.44
N GLN A 13 10.91 -6.62 0.60
CA GLN A 13 11.39 -5.49 -0.21
C GLN A 13 12.71 -4.89 0.28
N VAL A 14 13.02 -4.99 1.55
CA VAL A 14 14.20 -4.37 2.17
C VAL A 14 15.18 -5.44 2.66
N THR A 15 14.78 -6.25 3.62
CA THR A 15 15.68 -7.21 4.27
C THR A 15 16.16 -8.29 3.31
N LEU A 16 15.23 -8.93 2.59
CA LEU A 16 15.58 -10.01 1.68
C LEU A 16 16.32 -9.50 0.43
N ALA A 17 15.94 -8.32 -0.08
CA ALA A 17 16.65 -7.68 -1.18
C ALA A 17 18.10 -7.35 -0.82
N TYR A 18 18.35 -6.83 0.39
CA TYR A 18 19.69 -6.60 0.91
C TYR A 18 20.49 -7.89 1.06
N LEU A 19 19.88 -8.94 1.64
CA LEU A 19 20.53 -10.25 1.77
C LEU A 19 20.90 -10.85 0.42
N ALA A 20 20.05 -10.69 -0.59
CA ALA A 20 20.31 -11.15 -1.94
C ALA A 20 21.58 -10.53 -2.52
N THR A 21 21.75 -9.21 -2.41
CA THR A 21 22.96 -8.53 -2.87
C THR A 21 24.19 -8.95 -2.07
N LYS A 22 24.08 -9.09 -0.75
CA LYS A 22 25.19 -9.53 0.11
C LYS A 22 25.62 -10.97 -0.13
N SER A 23 24.71 -11.82 -0.61
CA SER A 23 24.97 -13.24 -0.94
C SER A 23 25.59 -13.43 -2.34
N GLY A 24 25.94 -12.36 -3.03
CA GLY A 24 26.56 -12.41 -4.36
C GLY A 24 25.58 -12.67 -5.52
N LEU A 25 24.27 -12.59 -5.26
CA LEU A 25 23.27 -12.53 -6.32
C LEU A 25 23.40 -11.20 -7.07
N ASN A 26 23.15 -11.21 -8.37
CA ASN A 26 23.22 -9.99 -9.14
C ASN A 26 22.02 -9.06 -8.81
N VAL A 27 22.17 -7.77 -9.14
CA VAL A 27 21.15 -6.74 -8.87
C VAL A 27 19.80 -7.10 -9.52
N GLN A 28 19.83 -7.72 -10.70
CA GLN A 28 18.61 -8.15 -11.40
C GLN A 28 17.86 -9.23 -10.59
N GLN A 29 18.59 -10.19 -10.02
CA GLN A 29 17.97 -11.22 -9.16
C GLN A 29 17.34 -10.62 -7.89
N GLY A 30 18.02 -9.65 -7.26
CA GLY A 30 17.43 -8.90 -6.14
C GLY A 30 16.14 -8.17 -6.54
N ALA A 31 16.14 -7.52 -7.68
CA ALA A 31 14.95 -6.84 -8.22
C ALA A 31 13.80 -7.82 -8.54
N VAL A 32 14.11 -9.04 -9.01
CA VAL A 32 13.08 -10.07 -9.23
C VAL A 32 12.40 -10.51 -7.93
N LEU A 33 13.14 -10.64 -6.83
CA LEU A 33 12.54 -10.97 -5.52
C LEU A 33 11.61 -9.87 -5.04
N VAL A 34 12.00 -8.60 -5.20
CA VAL A 34 11.12 -7.47 -4.88
C VAL A 34 9.88 -7.48 -5.76
N ALA A 35 10.04 -7.68 -7.06
CA ALA A 35 8.93 -7.76 -8.01
C ALA A 35 7.98 -8.92 -7.67
N ALA A 36 8.50 -10.10 -7.30
CA ALA A 36 7.71 -11.24 -6.86
C ALA A 36 6.87 -10.92 -5.60
N SER A 37 7.39 -10.06 -4.71
CA SER A 37 6.63 -9.61 -3.54
C SER A 37 5.51 -8.62 -3.87
N LEU A 38 5.69 -7.80 -4.89
CA LEU A 38 4.73 -6.76 -5.30
C LEU A 38 3.66 -7.29 -6.26
N PHE A 39 4.00 -8.29 -7.08
CA PHE A 39 3.11 -8.81 -8.12
C PHE A 39 1.72 -9.21 -7.60
N PRO A 40 1.58 -10.00 -6.52
CA PRO A 40 0.26 -10.33 -5.98
C PRO A 40 -0.53 -9.11 -5.52
N GLN A 41 0.13 -8.06 -5.03
CA GLN A 41 -0.54 -6.85 -4.56
C GLN A 41 -1.20 -6.04 -5.68
N MET A 42 -0.68 -6.14 -6.90
CA MET A 42 -1.26 -5.47 -8.08
C MET A 42 -2.51 -6.20 -8.61
N TRP A 43 -2.54 -7.53 -8.48
CA TRP A 43 -3.58 -8.39 -9.07
C TRP A 43 -4.55 -8.94 -8.03
N LYS A 44 -4.39 -8.59 -6.75
CA LYS A 44 -5.16 -9.16 -5.63
C LYS A 44 -6.68 -9.07 -5.79
N PHE A 45 -7.20 -8.12 -6.54
CA PHE A 45 -8.64 -7.99 -6.77
C PHE A 45 -9.25 -9.20 -7.49
N PHE A 46 -8.47 -9.98 -8.27
CA PHE A 46 -8.97 -11.17 -8.94
C PHE A 46 -9.35 -12.31 -7.98
N TRP A 47 -8.63 -12.44 -6.86
CA TRP A 47 -8.91 -13.48 -5.87
C TRP A 47 -9.52 -12.94 -4.57
N ALA A 48 -9.73 -11.64 -4.46
CA ALA A 48 -10.44 -11.06 -3.32
C ALA A 48 -11.85 -11.65 -3.11
N PRO A 49 -12.63 -12.02 -4.15
CA PRO A 49 -13.91 -12.71 -3.99
C PRO A 49 -13.81 -14.03 -3.20
N VAL A 50 -12.66 -14.72 -3.24
CA VAL A 50 -12.43 -15.94 -2.45
C VAL A 50 -12.55 -15.64 -0.96
N ALA A 51 -11.96 -14.50 -0.52
CA ALA A 51 -12.06 -14.08 0.87
C ALA A 51 -13.48 -13.66 1.27
N ASP A 52 -14.23 -13.04 0.36
CA ASP A 52 -15.63 -12.65 0.62
C ASP A 52 -16.56 -13.86 0.73
N LEU A 53 -16.31 -14.91 -0.04
CA LEU A 53 -17.24 -16.05 -0.21
C LEU A 53 -16.89 -17.31 0.61
N THR A 54 -15.74 -17.35 1.31
CA THR A 54 -15.29 -18.61 1.94
C THR A 54 -15.29 -18.52 3.47
N PHE A 55 -14.13 -18.43 4.08
CA PHE A 55 -14.00 -18.44 5.54
C PHE A 55 -14.44 -17.11 6.16
N THR A 56 -14.68 -17.14 7.49
CA THR A 56 -14.88 -15.91 8.26
C THR A 56 -13.61 -15.05 8.25
N ARG A 57 -13.76 -13.74 8.49
CA ARG A 57 -12.62 -12.81 8.45
C ARG A 57 -11.55 -13.17 9.50
N ARG A 58 -11.97 -13.65 10.67
CA ARG A 58 -11.03 -14.14 11.71
C ARG A 58 -10.22 -15.35 11.24
N ARG A 59 -10.86 -16.33 10.60
CA ARG A 59 -10.17 -17.53 10.08
C ARG A 59 -9.17 -17.19 8.99
N TRP A 60 -9.55 -16.30 8.05
CA TRP A 60 -8.63 -15.81 7.02
C TRP A 60 -7.43 -15.11 7.64
N TYR A 61 -7.66 -14.23 8.63
CA TYR A 61 -6.58 -13.54 9.32
C TYR A 61 -5.59 -14.50 9.97
N MET A 62 -6.08 -15.48 10.75
CA MET A 62 -5.23 -16.45 11.43
C MET A 62 -4.43 -17.30 10.44
N LEU A 63 -5.09 -17.85 9.42
CA LEU A 63 -4.45 -18.65 8.38
C LEU A 63 -3.35 -17.85 7.67
N SER A 64 -3.64 -16.62 7.31
CA SER A 64 -2.69 -15.75 6.61
C SER A 64 -1.50 -15.37 7.50
N CYS A 65 -1.70 -15.10 8.79
CA CYS A 65 -0.59 -14.88 9.73
C CYS A 65 0.35 -16.08 9.79
N VAL A 66 -0.21 -17.30 9.86
CA VAL A 66 0.58 -18.53 9.88
C VAL A 66 1.37 -18.68 8.57
N LEU A 67 0.71 -18.51 7.42
CA LEU A 67 1.36 -18.63 6.11
C LEU A 67 2.44 -17.55 5.90
N CYS A 68 2.21 -16.30 6.32
CA CYS A 68 3.21 -15.24 6.26
C CYS A 68 4.40 -15.53 7.17
N ALA A 69 4.17 -16.04 8.38
CA ALA A 69 5.23 -16.42 9.30
C ALA A 69 6.10 -17.55 8.73
N PHE A 70 5.47 -18.58 8.16
CA PHE A 70 6.18 -19.65 7.46
C PHE A 70 6.92 -19.14 6.22
N GLY A 71 6.36 -18.20 5.49
CA GLY A 71 7.02 -17.56 4.35
C GLY A 71 8.29 -16.80 4.74
N MET A 72 8.24 -16.01 5.80
CA MET A 72 9.41 -15.29 6.33
C MET A 72 10.48 -16.26 6.86
N PHE A 73 10.07 -17.28 7.62
CA PHE A 73 10.98 -18.30 8.10
C PHE A 73 11.59 -19.12 6.95
N GLY A 74 10.78 -19.58 6.00
CA GLY A 74 11.23 -20.40 4.88
C GLY A 74 12.22 -19.67 3.98
N THR A 75 11.95 -18.40 3.65
CA THR A 75 12.88 -17.58 2.85
C THR A 75 14.19 -17.27 3.57
N ALA A 76 14.17 -17.19 4.91
CA ALA A 76 15.38 -16.98 5.71
C ALA A 76 16.17 -18.30 5.93
N ALA A 77 15.48 -19.45 5.95
CA ALA A 77 16.09 -20.76 6.15
C ALA A 77 16.76 -21.31 4.89
N VAL A 78 16.28 -20.93 3.71
CA VAL A 78 16.88 -21.36 2.43
C VAL A 78 18.08 -20.46 2.10
N PRO A 79 19.29 -21.02 1.90
CA PRO A 79 20.45 -20.23 1.53
C PRO A 79 20.21 -19.46 0.22
N LEU A 80 20.53 -18.18 0.21
CA LEU A 80 20.46 -17.33 -0.99
C LEU A 80 21.66 -17.62 -1.89
N ALA A 81 21.44 -18.49 -2.88
CA ALA A 81 22.45 -18.87 -3.88
C ALA A 81 21.80 -19.02 -5.26
N PRO A 82 22.55 -18.95 -6.37
CA PRO A 82 21.99 -19.14 -7.71
C PRO A 82 21.20 -20.46 -7.87
N ALA A 83 21.65 -21.54 -7.21
CA ALA A 83 21.01 -22.86 -7.27
C ALA A 83 19.64 -22.90 -6.55
N THR A 84 19.46 -22.09 -5.50
CA THR A 84 18.24 -22.06 -4.66
C THR A 84 17.35 -20.84 -4.98
N PHE A 85 17.78 -19.96 -5.89
CA PHE A 85 17.09 -18.72 -6.20
C PHE A 85 15.60 -18.91 -6.53
N ARG A 86 15.28 -19.90 -7.37
CA ARG A 86 13.88 -20.21 -7.75
C ARG A 86 13.03 -20.65 -6.58
N ILE A 87 13.60 -21.38 -5.62
CA ILE A 87 12.88 -21.79 -4.40
C ILE A 87 12.56 -20.57 -3.56
N VAL A 88 13.52 -19.67 -3.37
CA VAL A 88 13.30 -18.43 -2.62
C VAL A 88 12.28 -17.52 -3.32
N GLU A 89 12.36 -17.37 -4.64
CA GLU A 89 11.40 -16.61 -5.44
C GLU A 89 9.96 -17.13 -5.25
N MET A 90 9.76 -18.46 -5.30
CA MET A 90 8.46 -19.09 -5.10
C MET A 90 7.95 -18.94 -3.66
N LEU A 91 8.82 -19.01 -2.65
CA LEU A 91 8.47 -18.75 -1.26
C LEU A 91 8.05 -17.29 -1.04
N VAL A 92 8.76 -16.34 -1.65
CA VAL A 92 8.39 -14.91 -1.62
C VAL A 92 7.03 -14.69 -2.25
N LEU A 93 6.80 -15.27 -3.43
CA LEU A 93 5.52 -15.16 -4.14
C LEU A 93 4.37 -15.75 -3.29
N ALA A 94 4.55 -16.95 -2.75
CA ALA A 94 3.55 -17.62 -1.92
C ALA A 94 3.25 -16.82 -0.63
N SER A 95 4.29 -16.31 0.04
CA SER A 95 4.16 -15.44 1.22
C SER A 95 3.42 -14.13 0.88
N SER A 96 3.71 -13.54 -0.28
CA SER A 96 3.02 -12.33 -0.73
C SER A 96 1.55 -12.60 -1.08
N VAL A 97 1.22 -13.72 -1.70
CA VAL A 97 -0.19 -14.14 -1.89
C VAL A 97 -0.88 -14.30 -0.53
N ALA A 98 -0.25 -14.96 0.44
CA ALA A 98 -0.79 -15.09 1.80
C ALA A 98 -1.03 -13.73 2.47
N SER A 99 -0.11 -12.76 2.28
CA SER A 99 -0.27 -11.41 2.83
C SER A 99 -1.46 -10.66 2.21
N THR A 100 -1.83 -10.93 0.94
CA THR A 100 -3.04 -10.33 0.36
C THR A 100 -4.31 -10.79 1.08
N PHE A 101 -4.40 -12.08 1.46
CA PHE A 101 -5.54 -12.59 2.24
C PHE A 101 -5.60 -12.00 3.65
N LEU A 102 -4.44 -11.70 4.24
CA LEU A 102 -4.39 -10.96 5.51
C LEU A 102 -4.98 -9.55 5.33
N GLY A 103 -4.62 -8.86 4.24
CA GLY A 103 -5.22 -7.58 3.87
C GLY A 103 -6.74 -7.68 3.71
N PHE A 104 -7.25 -8.67 2.95
CA PHE A 104 -8.69 -8.89 2.75
C PHE A 104 -9.46 -9.10 4.06
N ALA A 105 -8.87 -9.88 4.98
CA ALA A 105 -9.49 -10.11 6.29
C ALA A 105 -9.61 -8.80 7.08
N LEU A 106 -8.56 -7.99 7.12
CA LEU A 106 -8.51 -6.72 7.83
C LEU A 106 -9.45 -5.68 7.22
N GLU A 107 -9.37 -5.51 5.90
CA GLU A 107 -10.17 -4.54 5.14
C GLU A 107 -11.67 -4.88 5.25
N GLY A 108 -12.00 -6.18 5.20
CA GLY A 108 -13.35 -6.66 5.44
C GLY A 108 -13.85 -6.38 6.86
N LEU A 109 -13.02 -6.63 7.90
CA LEU A 109 -13.36 -6.30 9.29
C LEU A 109 -13.58 -4.79 9.46
N ILE A 110 -12.66 -3.97 8.96
CA ILE A 110 -12.74 -2.52 9.06
C ILE A 110 -14.01 -2.00 8.38
N ALA A 111 -14.30 -2.47 7.17
CA ALA A 111 -15.46 -2.01 6.43
C ALA A 111 -16.79 -2.34 7.09
N HIS A 112 -16.91 -3.49 7.79
CA HIS A 112 -18.13 -3.92 8.45
C HIS A 112 -18.28 -3.36 9.86
N LEU A 113 -17.16 -3.17 10.59
CA LEU A 113 -17.19 -2.80 12.00
C LEU A 113 -17.04 -1.28 12.24
N THR A 114 -16.66 -0.51 11.20
CA THR A 114 -16.40 0.91 11.36
C THR A 114 -17.62 1.76 11.05
N VAL A 115 -18.09 2.51 12.03
CA VAL A 115 -19.14 3.50 11.82
C VAL A 115 -18.63 4.69 11.00
N PRO A 116 -19.49 5.37 10.21
CA PRO A 116 -19.07 6.46 9.31
C PRO A 116 -18.26 7.57 9.99
N SER A 117 -18.60 7.95 11.22
CA SER A 117 -17.89 8.98 11.99
C SER A 117 -16.46 8.61 12.40
N GLU A 118 -16.13 7.31 12.41
CA GLU A 118 -14.79 6.82 12.83
C GLU A 118 -13.89 6.43 11.66
N ARG A 119 -14.37 6.47 10.42
CA ARG A 119 -13.61 6.04 9.24
C ARG A 119 -12.24 6.69 9.15
N GLY A 120 -12.13 7.99 9.39
CA GLY A 120 -10.86 8.69 9.42
C GLY A 120 -9.89 8.13 10.46
N ARG A 121 -10.35 8.00 11.71
CA ARG A 121 -9.53 7.47 12.80
C ARG A 121 -9.05 6.04 12.53
N VAL A 122 -9.95 5.17 12.12
CA VAL A 122 -9.64 3.77 11.81
C VAL A 122 -8.67 3.67 10.63
N SER A 123 -8.87 4.47 9.58
CA SER A 123 -7.95 4.52 8.44
C SER A 123 -6.54 4.97 8.83
N GLY A 124 -6.44 5.97 9.71
CA GLY A 124 -5.17 6.44 10.25
C GLY A 124 -4.42 5.33 11.00
N TRP A 125 -5.09 4.65 11.93
CA TRP A 125 -4.49 3.54 12.67
C TRP A 125 -4.20 2.31 11.80
N TYR A 126 -5.04 2.03 10.79
CA TYR A 126 -4.80 0.98 9.81
C TYR A 126 -3.49 1.23 9.06
N GLN A 127 -3.33 2.40 8.49
CA GLN A 127 -2.10 2.73 7.75
C GLN A 127 -0.89 2.92 8.66
N ALA A 128 -1.08 3.43 9.87
CA ALA A 128 -0.01 3.50 10.87
C ALA A 128 0.55 2.10 11.17
N GLY A 129 -0.32 1.11 11.38
CA GLY A 129 0.10 -0.28 11.58
C GLY A 129 0.79 -0.88 10.36
N ASN A 130 0.36 -0.53 9.15
CA ASN A 130 1.01 -0.94 7.91
C ASN A 130 2.43 -0.35 7.77
N MET A 131 2.57 0.99 7.96
CA MET A 131 3.86 1.67 7.86
C MET A 131 4.84 1.23 8.97
N ALA A 132 4.35 1.10 10.21
CA ALA A 132 5.14 0.54 11.30
C ALA A 132 5.60 -0.90 10.99
N GLY A 133 4.70 -1.72 10.46
CA GLY A 133 5.01 -3.07 10.02
C GLY A 133 6.11 -3.10 8.97
N THR A 134 6.03 -2.24 7.95
CA THR A 134 7.07 -2.12 6.91
C THR A 134 8.43 -1.75 7.53
N GLY A 135 8.45 -0.84 8.51
CA GLY A 135 9.67 -0.51 9.27
C GLY A 135 10.20 -1.70 10.07
N VAL A 136 9.32 -2.49 10.69
CA VAL A 136 9.70 -3.71 11.42
C VAL A 136 10.25 -4.78 10.48
N GLY A 137 9.57 -5.10 9.41
CA GLY A 137 10.02 -6.11 8.45
C GLY A 137 11.31 -5.70 7.72
N GLY A 138 11.44 -4.42 7.35
CA GLY A 138 12.61 -3.87 6.68
C GLY A 138 13.72 -3.49 7.64
N GLY A 139 13.55 -2.41 8.40
CA GLY A 139 14.61 -1.84 9.25
C GLY A 139 15.03 -2.76 10.39
N PHE A 140 14.07 -3.25 11.19
CA PHE A 140 14.37 -4.19 12.28
C PHE A 140 14.82 -5.55 11.73
N GLY A 141 14.28 -5.99 10.58
CA GLY A 141 14.74 -7.19 9.90
C GLY A 141 16.21 -7.11 9.48
N LEU A 142 16.68 -5.99 8.93
CA LEU A 142 18.08 -5.73 8.62
C LEU A 142 18.96 -5.74 9.88
N TRP A 143 18.49 -5.09 10.93
CA TRP A 143 19.18 -5.10 12.22
C TRP A 143 19.33 -6.53 12.78
N LEU A 144 18.27 -7.33 12.73
CA LEU A 144 18.33 -8.74 13.14
C LEU A 144 19.39 -9.49 12.36
N VAL A 145 19.40 -9.38 11.02
CA VAL A 145 20.38 -10.09 10.17
C VAL A 145 21.83 -9.77 10.56
N SER A 146 22.10 -8.57 11.05
CA SER A 146 23.46 -8.18 11.46
C SER A 146 23.83 -8.62 12.89
N HIS A 147 22.83 -9.04 13.71
CA HIS A 147 23.05 -9.39 15.14
C HIS A 147 22.76 -10.85 15.46
N VAL A 148 22.12 -11.61 14.57
CA VAL A 148 21.88 -13.05 14.78
C VAL A 148 23.01 -13.88 14.19
N HIS A 149 23.28 -15.04 14.79
CA HIS A 149 24.34 -15.94 14.33
C HIS A 149 24.00 -16.67 13.03
N HIS A 150 22.72 -16.98 12.80
CA HIS A 150 22.24 -17.71 11.63
C HIS A 150 21.11 -16.94 10.94
N GLY A 151 21.15 -16.85 9.61
CA GLY A 151 20.17 -16.09 8.82
C GLY A 151 18.72 -16.50 9.09
N TRP A 152 18.42 -17.77 9.29
CA TRP A 152 17.07 -18.27 9.58
C TRP A 152 16.45 -17.70 10.87
N GLN A 153 17.28 -17.32 11.85
CA GLN A 153 16.80 -16.74 13.12
C GLN A 153 16.08 -15.41 12.90
N SER A 154 16.50 -14.61 11.93
CA SER A 154 15.81 -13.34 11.61
C SER A 154 14.39 -13.57 11.11
N GLY A 155 14.21 -14.53 10.19
CA GLY A 155 12.88 -14.90 9.69
C GLY A 155 12.01 -15.58 10.77
N LEU A 156 12.60 -16.37 11.66
CA LEU A 156 11.89 -16.97 12.78
C LEU A 156 11.36 -15.90 13.75
N ILE A 157 12.21 -14.94 14.16
CA ILE A 157 11.83 -13.87 15.09
C ILE A 157 10.71 -13.02 14.48
N LEU A 158 10.83 -12.61 13.22
CA LEU A 158 9.79 -11.86 12.50
C LEU A 158 8.51 -12.67 12.33
N GLY A 159 8.63 -13.99 12.08
CA GLY A 159 7.50 -14.92 12.02
C GLY A 159 6.77 -15.03 13.35
N ILE A 160 7.50 -15.18 14.46
CA ILE A 160 6.91 -15.22 15.82
C ILE A 160 6.20 -13.88 16.12
N LEU A 161 6.80 -12.75 15.79
CA LEU A 161 6.20 -11.43 15.98
C LEU A 161 4.88 -11.30 15.17
N THR A 162 4.88 -11.82 13.94
CA THR A 162 3.68 -11.90 13.09
C THR A 162 2.59 -12.75 13.73
N LEU A 163 2.94 -13.93 14.25
CA LEU A 163 2.00 -14.82 14.96
C LEU A 163 1.50 -14.21 16.26
N ALA A 164 2.34 -13.50 17.00
CA ALA A 164 1.93 -12.81 18.23
C ALA A 164 0.82 -11.78 17.97
N CYS A 165 0.80 -11.16 16.80
CA CYS A 165 -0.30 -10.27 16.41
C CYS A 165 -1.64 -11.00 16.26
N ALA A 166 -1.65 -12.31 16.03
CA ALA A 166 -2.89 -13.09 15.96
C ALA A 166 -3.53 -13.29 17.34
N ALA A 167 -2.78 -13.10 18.42
CA ALA A 167 -3.31 -13.19 19.78
C ALA A 167 -4.45 -12.19 20.07
N VAL A 168 -4.54 -11.11 19.29
CA VAL A 168 -5.62 -10.10 19.43
C VAL A 168 -6.96 -10.57 18.83
N VAL A 169 -6.95 -11.58 17.96
CA VAL A 169 -8.14 -12.05 17.24
C VAL A 169 -9.33 -12.42 18.12
N PRO A 170 -9.15 -13.07 19.30
CA PRO A 170 -10.29 -13.40 20.18
C PRO A 170 -11.14 -12.22 20.61
N TRP A 171 -10.55 -11.02 20.73
CA TRP A 171 -11.27 -9.81 21.14
C TRP A 171 -11.95 -9.06 20.00
N VAL A 172 -11.76 -9.48 18.75
CA VAL A 172 -12.38 -8.83 17.58
C VAL A 172 -13.69 -9.54 17.25
N PRO A 173 -14.83 -8.82 17.07
CA PRO A 173 -16.06 -9.43 16.60
C PRO A 173 -15.84 -10.16 15.27
N ASP A 174 -16.43 -11.35 15.12
CA ASP A 174 -16.34 -12.08 13.85
C ASP A 174 -17.36 -11.55 12.85
N VAL A 175 -16.96 -11.42 11.62
CA VAL A 175 -17.82 -11.06 10.50
C VAL A 175 -17.91 -12.29 9.61
N PRO A 176 -19.09 -12.89 9.48
CA PRO A 176 -19.28 -14.07 8.63
C PRO A 176 -18.97 -13.75 7.17
N ALA A 177 -18.65 -14.77 6.40
CA ALA A 177 -18.59 -14.65 4.96
C ALA A 177 -19.98 -14.25 4.42
N GLU A 178 -19.98 -13.53 3.31
CA GLU A 178 -21.24 -13.16 2.63
C GLU A 178 -22.09 -14.41 2.30
N PRO A 179 -23.43 -14.32 2.39
CA PRO A 179 -24.28 -15.47 2.14
C PRO A 179 -24.01 -16.07 0.76
N ARG A 180 -23.76 -17.37 0.72
CA ARG A 180 -23.53 -18.09 -0.53
C ARG A 180 -24.82 -18.14 -1.35
N GLY A 181 -24.80 -17.57 -2.55
CA GLY A 181 -25.84 -17.75 -3.53
C GLY A 181 -25.94 -19.22 -4.01
N ARG A 182 -26.89 -19.52 -4.87
CA ARG A 182 -27.13 -20.86 -5.43
C ARG A 182 -25.99 -21.29 -6.41
N GLY A 183 -24.77 -21.47 -5.92
CA GLY A 183 -23.60 -21.91 -6.68
C GLY A 183 -22.51 -20.84 -6.80
N VAL A 184 -21.25 -21.27 -6.99
CA VAL A 184 -20.06 -20.40 -7.06
C VAL A 184 -20.17 -19.35 -8.16
N GLY A 185 -20.68 -19.75 -9.35
CA GLY A 185 -20.82 -18.83 -10.50
C GLY A 185 -21.81 -17.69 -10.24
N SER A 186 -22.94 -17.98 -9.55
CA SER A 186 -23.91 -16.95 -9.16
C SER A 186 -23.33 -15.99 -8.12
N ALA A 187 -22.57 -16.52 -7.17
CA ALA A 187 -21.91 -15.72 -6.15
C ALA A 187 -20.86 -14.77 -6.76
N VAL A 188 -19.99 -15.26 -7.62
CA VAL A 188 -19.00 -14.43 -8.34
C VAL A 188 -19.70 -13.35 -9.18
N ARG A 189 -20.80 -13.70 -9.86
CA ARG A 189 -21.58 -12.72 -10.62
C ARG A 189 -22.15 -11.61 -9.73
N VAL A 190 -22.70 -11.95 -8.57
CA VAL A 190 -23.22 -10.96 -7.59
C VAL A 190 -22.11 -10.01 -7.18
N VAL A 191 -20.93 -10.53 -6.81
CA VAL A 191 -19.77 -9.73 -6.43
C VAL A 191 -19.34 -8.80 -7.58
N ALA A 192 -19.27 -9.31 -8.80
CA ALA A 192 -18.88 -8.53 -9.98
C ALA A 192 -19.89 -7.40 -10.28
N VAL A 193 -21.20 -7.70 -10.20
CA VAL A 193 -22.26 -6.70 -10.40
C VAL A 193 -22.23 -5.64 -9.32
N ASP A 194 -22.04 -6.03 -8.06
CA ASP A 194 -21.98 -5.10 -6.95
C ASP A 194 -20.75 -4.18 -7.04
N PHE A 195 -19.60 -4.76 -7.42
CA PHE A 195 -18.38 -3.99 -7.71
C PHE A 195 -18.59 -2.98 -8.87
N TRP A 196 -19.21 -3.44 -9.96
CA TRP A 196 -19.50 -2.58 -11.10
C TRP A 196 -20.43 -1.42 -10.75
N ARG A 197 -21.51 -1.71 -10.02
CA ARG A 197 -22.42 -0.66 -9.52
C ARG A 197 -21.72 0.35 -8.62
N MET A 198 -20.80 -0.10 -7.76
CA MET A 198 -20.01 0.80 -6.94
C MET A 198 -19.15 1.72 -7.81
N ILE A 199 -18.40 1.18 -8.76
CA ILE A 199 -17.53 1.98 -9.65
C ILE A 199 -18.34 2.97 -10.48
N CYS A 200 -19.54 2.61 -10.94
CA CYS A 200 -20.41 3.51 -11.71
C CYS A 200 -21.16 4.55 -10.85
N SER A 201 -21.11 4.43 -9.53
CA SER A 201 -21.68 5.45 -8.66
C SER A 201 -20.84 6.74 -8.69
N ARG A 202 -21.46 7.90 -8.41
CA ARG A 202 -20.76 9.19 -8.32
C ARG A 202 -19.55 9.13 -7.38
N VAL A 203 -19.74 8.53 -6.21
CA VAL A 203 -18.68 8.37 -5.21
C VAL A 203 -17.59 7.43 -5.74
N GLY A 204 -17.98 6.33 -6.38
CA GLY A 204 -17.06 5.36 -6.96
C GLY A 204 -16.22 5.94 -8.09
N VAL A 205 -16.85 6.68 -9.02
CA VAL A 205 -16.12 7.33 -10.12
C VAL A 205 -15.11 8.36 -9.61
N LEU A 206 -15.50 9.23 -8.66
CA LEU A 206 -14.59 10.21 -8.06
C LEU A 206 -13.43 9.53 -7.31
N SER A 207 -13.72 8.43 -6.63
CA SER A 207 -12.69 7.63 -5.96
C SER A 207 -11.76 6.94 -6.96
N ALA A 208 -12.30 6.40 -8.06
CA ALA A 208 -11.50 5.80 -9.12
C ALA A 208 -10.58 6.84 -9.80
N ILE A 209 -11.05 8.05 -10.03
CA ILE A 209 -10.22 9.14 -10.56
C ILE A 209 -9.06 9.43 -9.60
N LEU A 210 -9.32 9.57 -8.29
CA LEU A 210 -8.27 9.76 -7.29
C LEU A 210 -7.27 8.59 -7.25
N CYS A 211 -7.72 7.37 -7.57
CA CYS A 211 -6.85 6.21 -7.67
C CYS A 211 -5.97 6.18 -8.93
N ILE A 212 -6.32 6.93 -9.99
CA ILE A 212 -5.58 6.90 -11.27
C ILE A 212 -4.70 8.13 -11.43
N VAL A 213 -5.11 9.29 -10.91
CA VAL A 213 -4.33 10.53 -11.01
C VAL A 213 -3.09 10.47 -10.11
N PRO A 214 -1.98 11.13 -10.49
CA PRO A 214 -0.72 11.05 -9.74
C PRO A 214 -0.71 11.96 -8.50
N VAL A 215 -1.67 11.75 -7.60
CA VAL A 215 -1.79 12.50 -6.34
C VAL A 215 -1.35 11.61 -5.20
N GLY A 216 -0.43 12.09 -4.35
CA GLY A 216 -0.08 11.41 -3.11
C GLY A 216 0.54 10.01 -3.30
N THR A 217 1.21 9.76 -4.42
CA THR A 217 1.70 8.43 -4.80
C THR A 217 2.83 7.92 -3.91
N GLY A 218 3.66 8.80 -3.35
CA GLY A 218 4.87 8.43 -2.64
C GLY A 218 5.99 7.88 -3.55
N ALA A 219 5.84 7.99 -4.87
CA ALA A 219 6.72 7.33 -5.84
C ALA A 219 8.18 7.82 -5.80
N ALA A 220 8.43 9.09 -5.46
CA ALA A 220 9.79 9.63 -5.34
C ALA A 220 10.59 8.94 -4.23
N SER A 221 9.95 8.37 -3.19
CA SER A 221 10.66 7.66 -2.13
C SER A 221 11.58 6.55 -2.67
N GLY A 222 11.12 5.79 -3.67
CA GLY A 222 11.90 4.72 -4.26
C GLY A 222 13.15 5.22 -5.02
N VAL A 223 13.07 6.39 -5.65
CA VAL A 223 14.21 7.01 -6.35
C VAL A 223 15.15 7.67 -5.34
N LEU A 224 14.61 8.39 -4.34
CA LEU A 224 15.39 9.00 -3.24
C LEU A 224 16.15 7.97 -2.40
N ALA A 225 15.67 6.73 -2.33
CA ALA A 225 16.33 5.64 -1.63
C ALA A 225 17.60 5.13 -2.33
N GLN A 226 17.84 5.51 -3.59
CA GLN A 226 19.04 5.10 -4.32
C GLN A 226 20.25 5.89 -3.82
N ALA A 227 21.33 5.17 -3.50
CA ALA A 227 22.56 5.78 -2.97
C ALA A 227 23.17 6.82 -3.92
N GLU A 228 23.12 6.57 -5.23
CA GLU A 228 23.60 7.50 -6.25
C GLU A 228 22.82 8.81 -6.27
N VAL A 229 21.51 8.73 -6.05
CA VAL A 229 20.62 9.91 -5.97
C VAL A 229 20.92 10.68 -4.69
N ALA A 230 21.02 10.01 -3.55
CA ALA A 230 21.36 10.63 -2.27
C ALA A 230 22.74 11.33 -2.31
N ALA A 231 23.72 10.73 -2.98
CA ALA A 231 25.05 11.31 -3.16
C ALA A 231 25.02 12.66 -3.87
N LYS A 232 24.02 12.95 -4.71
CA LYS A 232 23.82 14.27 -5.35
C LYS A 232 23.46 15.40 -4.36
N TRP A 233 23.04 15.03 -3.13
CA TRP A 233 22.91 15.94 -1.97
C TRP A 233 24.09 15.82 -0.99
N GLY A 234 25.16 15.10 -1.34
CA GLY A 234 26.27 14.82 -0.44
C GLY A 234 25.93 13.88 0.70
N ALA A 235 24.78 13.16 0.62
CA ALA A 235 24.35 12.21 1.62
C ALA A 235 25.03 10.85 1.36
N GLY A 236 25.76 10.33 2.34
CA GLY A 236 26.39 9.01 2.27
C GLY A 236 25.39 7.88 2.60
N SER A 237 25.84 6.62 2.44
CA SER A 237 25.05 5.42 2.70
C SER A 237 24.40 5.38 4.08
N GLY A 238 25.12 5.84 5.12
CA GLY A 238 24.57 5.91 6.48
C GLY A 238 23.35 6.82 6.62
N HIS A 239 23.29 7.93 5.86
CA HIS A 239 22.09 8.78 5.81
C HIS A 239 20.92 8.06 5.13
N VAL A 240 21.19 7.33 4.04
CA VAL A 240 20.17 6.56 3.32
C VAL A 240 19.61 5.46 4.20
N GLU A 241 20.47 4.68 4.85
CA GLU A 241 20.08 3.60 5.76
C GLU A 241 19.21 4.11 6.92
N LEU A 242 19.62 5.21 7.56
CA LEU A 242 18.89 5.82 8.65
C LEU A 242 17.52 6.33 8.20
N VAL A 243 17.48 7.10 7.11
CA VAL A 243 16.26 7.75 6.62
C VAL A 243 15.31 6.75 6.00
N GLN A 244 15.78 5.94 5.06
CA GLN A 244 14.92 5.04 4.28
C GLN A 244 14.65 3.70 4.98
N GLY A 245 15.54 3.28 5.88
CA GLY A 245 15.39 2.04 6.64
C GLY A 245 14.43 2.21 7.82
N PHE A 246 14.89 2.91 8.86
CA PHE A 246 14.19 2.93 10.16
C PHE A 246 13.25 4.12 10.32
N LEU A 247 13.74 5.35 10.05
CA LEU A 247 12.96 6.56 10.29
C LEU A 247 11.77 6.71 9.36
N ASN A 248 11.86 6.27 8.10
CA ASN A 248 10.78 6.33 7.14
C ASN A 248 9.49 5.67 7.68
N GLY A 249 9.60 4.44 8.21
CA GLY A 249 8.46 3.71 8.78
C GLY A 249 7.83 4.45 9.96
N ILE A 250 8.65 4.97 10.89
CA ILE A 250 8.16 5.71 12.07
C ILE A 250 7.49 7.02 11.66
N VAL A 251 8.12 7.79 10.80
CA VAL A 251 7.62 9.11 10.38
C VAL A 251 6.35 8.96 9.54
N SER A 252 6.30 7.98 8.63
CA SER A 252 5.07 7.66 7.88
C SER A 252 3.96 7.14 8.79
N MET A 253 4.26 6.38 9.84
CA MET A 253 3.29 5.97 10.85
C MET A 253 2.67 7.19 11.55
N ILE A 254 3.48 8.14 11.98
CA ILE A 254 3.01 9.39 12.61
C ILE A 254 2.15 10.18 11.62
N GLY A 255 2.60 10.32 10.38
CA GLY A 255 1.85 10.93 9.30
C GLY A 255 0.49 10.29 9.08
N SER A 256 0.42 8.95 9.09
CA SER A 256 -0.82 8.20 8.95
C SER A 256 -1.82 8.48 10.08
N ILE A 257 -1.36 8.53 11.32
CA ILE A 257 -2.21 8.86 12.47
C ILE A 257 -2.78 10.27 12.30
N ILE A 258 -1.93 11.26 12.05
CA ILE A 258 -2.34 12.66 11.87
C ILE A 258 -3.28 12.81 10.67
N GLY A 259 -2.99 12.15 9.55
CA GLY A 259 -3.82 12.12 8.35
C GLY A 259 -5.21 11.55 8.62
N GLY A 260 -5.29 10.47 9.39
CA GLY A 260 -6.55 9.88 9.81
C GLY A 260 -7.43 10.84 10.61
N TYR A 261 -6.86 11.52 11.59
CA TYR A 261 -7.57 12.56 12.35
C TYR A 261 -7.95 13.77 11.48
N GLY A 262 -7.09 14.16 10.53
CA GLY A 262 -7.40 15.20 9.54
C GLY A 262 -8.62 14.85 8.69
N CYS A 263 -8.77 13.59 8.30
CA CYS A 263 -9.90 13.10 7.51
C CYS A 263 -11.24 13.14 8.26
N ILE A 264 -11.25 13.17 9.61
CA ILE A 264 -12.48 13.35 10.38
C ILE A 264 -13.15 14.70 10.05
N ARG A 265 -12.35 15.74 9.81
CA ARG A 265 -12.84 17.09 9.48
C ARG A 265 -13.00 17.33 7.99
N LEU A 266 -12.06 16.82 7.19
CA LEU A 266 -12.00 17.11 5.74
C LEU A 266 -12.80 16.10 4.90
N GLY A 267 -13.09 14.91 5.44
CA GLY A 267 -13.50 13.75 4.65
C GLY A 267 -12.33 13.14 3.87
N GLY A 268 -12.45 11.88 3.46
CA GLY A 268 -11.34 11.13 2.85
C GLY A 268 -10.86 11.74 1.53
N ARG A 269 -11.77 12.10 0.61
CA ARG A 269 -11.41 12.58 -0.74
C ARG A 269 -10.77 13.96 -0.72
N VAL A 270 -11.33 14.90 0.05
CA VAL A 270 -10.74 16.25 0.20
C VAL A 270 -9.43 16.15 0.96
N GLY A 271 -9.39 15.34 2.03
CA GLY A 271 -8.16 15.07 2.77
C GLY A 271 -7.05 14.54 1.86
N TYR A 272 -7.36 13.57 0.98
CA TYR A 272 -6.37 13.03 0.04
C TYR A 272 -5.82 14.08 -0.93
N ALA A 273 -6.68 14.95 -1.49
CA ALA A 273 -6.26 16.03 -2.36
C ALA A 273 -5.40 17.07 -1.61
N VAL A 274 -5.78 17.44 -0.38
CA VAL A 274 -5.02 18.38 0.45
C VAL A 274 -3.66 17.81 0.83
N PHE A 275 -3.62 16.56 1.27
CA PHE A 275 -2.37 15.92 1.67
C PHE A 275 -1.45 15.64 0.47
N GLY A 276 -2.04 15.31 -0.70
CA GLY A 276 -1.30 15.25 -1.96
C GLY A 276 -0.69 16.60 -2.34
N GLY A 277 -1.40 17.72 -2.09
CA GLY A 277 -0.88 19.07 -2.25
C GLY A 277 0.29 19.36 -1.30
N ILE A 278 0.21 18.92 -0.05
CA ILE A 278 1.33 19.02 0.92
C ILE A 278 2.53 18.23 0.42
N MET A 279 2.33 17.00 -0.08
CA MET A 279 3.40 16.19 -0.67
C MET A 279 4.06 16.89 -1.86
N ALA A 280 3.25 17.45 -2.77
CA ALA A 280 3.73 18.21 -3.92
C ALA A 280 4.54 19.46 -3.49
N ALA A 281 4.10 20.18 -2.46
CA ALA A 281 4.81 21.31 -1.90
C ALA A 281 6.15 20.90 -1.27
N ILE A 282 6.20 19.78 -0.55
CA ILE A 282 7.44 19.24 0.02
C ILE A 282 8.42 18.85 -1.09
N ALA A 283 7.96 18.16 -2.14
CA ALA A 283 8.79 17.81 -3.29
C ALA A 283 9.36 19.06 -3.98
N ALA A 284 8.53 20.09 -4.22
CA ALA A 284 8.97 21.37 -4.77
C ALA A 284 10.00 22.06 -3.85
N ALA A 285 9.72 22.13 -2.55
CA ALA A 285 10.64 22.75 -1.59
C ALA A 285 12.00 22.03 -1.58
N MET A 286 12.01 20.71 -1.56
CA MET A 286 13.25 19.90 -1.62
C MET A 286 14.01 20.14 -2.93
N ALA A 287 13.33 20.36 -4.06
CA ALA A 287 13.96 20.67 -5.34
C ALA A 287 14.62 22.05 -5.37
N LEU A 288 14.02 23.03 -4.68
CA LEU A 288 14.47 24.44 -4.69
C LEU A 288 15.54 24.73 -3.64
N LEU A 289 15.58 23.96 -2.55
CA LEU A 289 16.55 24.11 -1.48
C LEU A 289 17.98 23.69 -1.91
N PRO A 290 19.04 24.16 -1.20
CA PRO A 290 20.41 23.74 -1.46
C PRO A 290 20.58 22.21 -1.41
N ALA A 291 21.38 21.66 -2.31
CA ALA A 291 21.69 20.22 -2.34
C ALA A 291 22.74 19.89 -1.28
N VAL A 292 22.32 19.76 -0.03
CA VAL A 292 23.15 19.40 1.13
C VAL A 292 22.53 18.21 1.88
N PRO A 293 23.31 17.44 2.66
CA PRO A 293 22.80 16.27 3.38
C PRO A 293 21.60 16.55 4.27
N VAL A 294 21.56 17.73 4.90
CA VAL A 294 20.43 18.14 5.76
C VAL A 294 19.14 18.27 4.95
N THR A 295 19.19 18.83 3.74
CA THR A 295 18.03 18.94 2.84
C THR A 295 17.56 17.54 2.42
N TYR A 296 18.47 16.62 2.13
CA TYR A 296 18.12 15.23 1.80
C TYR A 296 17.39 14.56 2.97
N VAL A 297 17.96 14.63 4.18
CA VAL A 297 17.40 13.98 5.37
C VAL A 297 16.05 14.58 5.73
N SER A 298 15.98 15.90 5.90
CA SER A 298 14.74 16.58 6.31
C SER A 298 13.65 16.49 5.24
N GLY A 299 14.01 16.63 3.97
CA GLY A 299 13.10 16.54 2.84
C GLY A 299 12.53 15.12 2.68
N SER A 300 13.38 14.09 2.76
CA SER A 300 12.94 12.69 2.67
C SER A 300 12.02 12.30 3.84
N LEU A 301 12.31 12.77 5.07
CA LEU A 301 11.46 12.53 6.23
C LEU A 301 10.13 13.29 6.14
N ALA A 302 10.14 14.55 5.68
CA ALA A 302 8.92 15.31 5.44
C ALA A 302 8.07 14.64 4.35
N TYR A 303 8.70 14.12 3.31
CA TYR A 303 8.03 13.37 2.24
C TYR A 303 7.42 12.07 2.76
N ALA A 304 8.16 11.32 3.61
CA ALA A 304 7.64 10.13 4.28
C ALA A 304 6.43 10.44 5.18
N PHE A 305 6.46 11.56 5.89
CA PHE A 305 5.33 12.05 6.68
C PHE A 305 4.10 12.31 5.80
N ALA A 306 4.28 13.03 4.68
CA ALA A 306 3.21 13.30 3.73
C ALA A 306 2.67 12.02 3.07
N THR A 307 3.53 11.03 2.82
CA THR A 307 3.11 9.70 2.35
C THR A 307 2.14 9.06 3.36
N GLY A 308 2.46 9.10 4.64
CA GLY A 308 1.56 8.62 5.70
C GLY A 308 0.21 9.33 5.70
N LEU A 309 0.19 10.66 5.59
CA LEU A 309 -1.04 11.44 5.48
C LEU A 309 -1.90 10.97 4.29
N CYS A 310 -1.30 10.83 3.10
CA CYS A 310 -1.99 10.41 1.89
C CYS A 310 -2.55 8.99 2.00
N TYR A 311 -1.79 8.05 2.54
CA TYR A 311 -2.24 6.66 2.70
C TYR A 311 -3.42 6.54 3.68
N ALA A 312 -3.42 7.31 4.77
CA ALA A 312 -4.56 7.37 5.68
C ALA A 312 -5.82 7.92 4.99
N ALA A 313 -5.66 9.00 4.22
CA ALA A 313 -6.77 9.59 3.47
C ALA A 313 -7.27 8.66 2.35
N PHE A 314 -6.36 7.94 1.67
CA PHE A 314 -6.70 6.90 0.72
C PHE A 314 -7.63 5.86 1.34
N SER A 315 -7.23 5.25 2.45
CA SER A 315 -8.06 4.26 3.14
C SER A 315 -9.41 4.83 3.58
N CYS A 316 -9.43 6.10 4.01
CA CYS A 316 -10.66 6.78 4.42
C CYS A 316 -11.63 6.94 3.24
N PHE A 317 -11.20 7.47 2.10
CA PHE A 317 -12.10 7.66 0.97
C PHE A 317 -12.52 6.34 0.31
N VAL A 318 -11.69 5.30 0.37
CA VAL A 318 -12.09 3.98 -0.08
C VAL A 318 -13.21 3.43 0.81
N LEU A 319 -13.10 3.54 2.14
CA LEU A 319 -14.17 3.16 3.06
C LEU A 319 -15.46 3.98 2.88
N GLU A 320 -15.36 5.24 2.41
CA GLU A 320 -16.52 6.04 2.02
C GLU A 320 -17.20 5.51 0.75
N ALA A 321 -16.40 4.98 -0.19
CA ALA A 321 -16.87 4.57 -1.51
C ALA A 321 -17.50 3.18 -1.53
N ILE A 322 -16.95 2.22 -0.78
CA ILE A 322 -17.32 0.81 -0.91
C ILE A 322 -18.68 0.45 -0.28
N GLY A 323 -19.14 1.20 0.73
CA GLY A 323 -20.37 0.86 1.46
C GLY A 323 -20.29 -0.51 2.15
N ALA A 324 -21.44 -1.13 2.38
CA ALA A 324 -21.56 -2.47 2.94
C ALA A 324 -21.58 -3.55 1.84
N GLY A 325 -21.25 -4.81 2.20
CA GLY A 325 -21.25 -5.97 1.32
C GLY A 325 -20.05 -6.07 0.37
N ASN A 326 -19.55 -7.28 0.16
CA ASN A 326 -18.40 -7.60 -0.71
C ASN A 326 -17.19 -6.64 -0.49
N ALA A 327 -16.96 -6.29 0.78
CA ALA A 327 -16.07 -5.19 1.14
C ALA A 327 -14.61 -5.46 0.74
N ALA A 328 -14.13 -6.70 0.85
CA ALA A 328 -12.78 -7.05 0.45
C ALA A 328 -12.57 -6.85 -1.05
N THR A 329 -13.50 -7.30 -1.88
CA THR A 329 -13.42 -7.12 -3.34
C THR A 329 -13.45 -5.65 -3.73
N LYS A 330 -14.39 -4.87 -3.19
CA LYS A 330 -14.53 -3.44 -3.50
C LYS A 330 -13.31 -2.63 -3.06
N TYR A 331 -12.82 -2.87 -1.84
CA TYR A 331 -11.63 -2.20 -1.32
C TYR A 331 -10.42 -2.50 -2.21
N ASN A 332 -10.21 -3.78 -2.51
CA ASN A 332 -9.04 -4.19 -3.26
C ASN A 332 -9.10 -3.84 -4.75
N GLY A 333 -10.28 -3.67 -5.31
CA GLY A 333 -10.44 -3.09 -6.64
C GLY A 333 -9.89 -1.66 -6.70
N LEU A 334 -10.27 -0.79 -5.76
CA LEU A 334 -9.74 0.57 -5.67
C LEU A 334 -8.25 0.59 -5.27
N ALA A 335 -7.83 -0.28 -4.34
CA ALA A 335 -6.44 -0.39 -3.93
C ALA A 335 -5.51 -0.87 -5.06
N SER A 336 -5.94 -1.84 -5.87
CA SER A 336 -5.19 -2.27 -7.05
C SER A 336 -5.09 -1.15 -8.09
N LEU A 337 -6.17 -0.40 -8.30
CA LEU A 337 -6.20 0.73 -9.21
C LEU A 337 -5.24 1.85 -8.75
N SER A 338 -5.14 2.11 -7.44
CA SER A 338 -4.23 3.11 -6.88
C SER A 338 -2.74 2.74 -6.97
N ASN A 339 -2.42 1.47 -7.18
CA ASN A 339 -1.05 1.05 -7.45
C ASN A 339 -0.57 1.46 -8.87
N THR A 340 -1.50 1.74 -9.78
CA THR A 340 -1.18 2.17 -11.15
C THR A 340 -0.39 3.49 -11.18
N PRO A 341 -0.81 4.58 -10.51
CA PRO A 341 -0.02 5.81 -10.48
C PRO A 341 1.32 5.63 -9.74
N ILE A 342 1.40 4.79 -8.73
CA ILE A 342 2.68 4.49 -8.06
C ILE A 342 3.66 3.88 -9.07
N TRP A 343 3.19 2.96 -9.89
CA TRP A 343 3.99 2.27 -10.90
C TRP A 343 4.45 3.21 -12.03
N TYR A 344 3.52 3.91 -12.72
CA TYR A 344 3.92 4.76 -13.84
C TYR A 344 4.70 5.99 -13.39
N MET A 345 4.39 6.56 -12.21
CA MET A 345 5.17 7.66 -11.63
C MET A 345 6.58 7.20 -11.26
N GLY A 346 6.72 6.01 -10.65
CA GLY A 346 8.03 5.45 -10.35
C GLY A 346 8.93 5.35 -11.60
N LEU A 347 8.40 4.84 -12.71
CA LEU A 347 9.12 4.77 -13.98
C LEU A 347 9.45 6.14 -14.56
N LEU A 348 8.47 7.05 -14.57
CA LEU A 348 8.62 8.39 -15.09
C LEU A 348 9.66 9.17 -14.29
N LEU A 349 9.57 9.15 -12.96
CA LEU A 349 10.48 9.88 -12.07
C LEU A 349 11.91 9.35 -12.17
N ALA A 350 12.09 8.03 -12.28
CA ALA A 350 13.41 7.44 -12.52
C ALA A 350 13.99 7.88 -13.89
N ALA A 351 13.17 7.93 -14.93
CA ALA A 351 13.61 8.40 -16.26
C ALA A 351 13.95 9.89 -16.27
N VAL A 352 13.17 10.73 -15.55
CA VAL A 352 13.45 12.16 -15.41
C VAL A 352 14.72 12.38 -14.60
N GLU A 353 14.90 11.61 -13.51
CA GLU A 353 16.10 11.68 -12.68
C GLU A 353 17.36 11.34 -13.48
N ALA A 354 17.32 10.25 -14.24
CA ALA A 354 18.45 9.80 -15.05
C ALA A 354 18.88 10.81 -16.14
N ARG A 355 17.93 11.58 -16.69
CA ARG A 355 18.21 12.55 -17.77
C ARG A 355 18.47 13.97 -17.27
N PHE A 356 17.75 14.41 -16.26
CA PHE A 356 17.70 15.82 -15.83
C PHE A 356 18.07 16.01 -14.36
N GLY A 357 18.36 14.92 -13.64
CA GLY A 357 18.77 14.93 -12.25
C GLY A 357 17.61 15.02 -11.24
N PRO A 358 17.93 14.89 -9.94
CA PRO A 358 16.94 14.71 -8.90
C PRO A 358 16.06 15.94 -8.62
N ARG A 359 16.55 17.16 -8.87
CA ARG A 359 15.73 18.38 -8.74
C ARG A 359 14.60 18.38 -9.76
N SER A 360 14.91 18.04 -11.02
CA SER A 360 13.88 17.98 -12.08
C SER A 360 12.87 16.87 -11.82
N MET A 361 13.32 15.74 -11.26
CA MET A 361 12.44 14.66 -10.81
C MET A 361 11.42 15.12 -9.77
N LEU A 362 11.88 15.84 -8.73
CA LEU A 362 11.01 16.35 -7.67
C LEU A 362 10.03 17.43 -8.18
N LEU A 363 10.48 18.29 -9.09
CA LEU A 363 9.59 19.26 -9.75
C LEU A 363 8.56 18.58 -10.65
N ALA A 364 8.94 17.50 -11.36
CA ALA A 364 8.01 16.73 -12.17
C ALA A 364 6.94 16.07 -11.29
N GLU A 365 7.32 15.48 -10.15
CA GLU A 365 6.35 14.91 -9.20
C GLU A 365 5.41 15.97 -8.64
N SER A 366 5.95 17.10 -8.21
CA SER A 366 5.15 18.24 -7.72
C SER A 366 4.15 18.73 -8.78
N GLY A 367 4.63 18.99 -9.99
CA GLY A 367 3.79 19.47 -11.09
C GLY A 367 2.68 18.50 -11.48
N LEU A 368 3.02 17.21 -11.62
CA LEU A 368 2.04 16.18 -11.94
C LEU A 368 1.03 15.95 -10.81
N GLY A 369 1.48 16.02 -9.55
CA GLY A 369 0.60 15.97 -8.39
C GLY A 369 -0.42 17.12 -8.39
N ILE A 370 0.01 18.34 -8.68
CA ILE A 370 -0.87 19.51 -8.81
C ILE A 370 -1.85 19.33 -9.96
N VAL A 371 -1.39 18.87 -11.13
CA VAL A 371 -2.28 18.57 -12.27
C VAL A 371 -3.32 17.54 -11.89
N GLY A 372 -2.94 16.47 -11.18
CA GLY A 372 -3.88 15.46 -10.69
C GLY A 372 -4.94 16.03 -9.76
N ILE A 373 -4.56 16.95 -8.85
CA ILE A 373 -5.52 17.65 -7.96
C ILE A 373 -6.47 18.51 -8.77
N LEU A 374 -5.98 19.25 -9.76
CA LEU A 374 -6.81 20.10 -10.62
C LEU A 374 -7.81 19.27 -11.45
N VAL A 375 -7.37 18.13 -11.99
CA VAL A 375 -8.26 17.19 -12.71
C VAL A 375 -9.35 16.70 -11.77
N PHE A 376 -9.02 16.26 -10.57
CA PHE A 376 -10.00 15.83 -9.58
C PHE A 376 -10.98 16.94 -9.23
N ALA A 377 -10.49 18.15 -8.96
CA ALA A 377 -11.33 19.29 -8.61
C ALA A 377 -12.28 19.69 -9.75
N ALA A 378 -11.80 19.67 -11.00
CA ALA A 378 -12.62 19.95 -12.19
C ALA A 378 -13.76 18.92 -12.33
N VAL A 379 -13.46 17.63 -12.22
CA VAL A 379 -14.49 16.57 -12.33
C VAL A 379 -15.48 16.66 -11.17
N ALA A 380 -15.00 16.89 -9.94
CA ALA A 380 -15.88 17.06 -8.78
C ALA A 380 -16.77 18.29 -8.90
N GLY A 381 -16.26 19.38 -9.48
CA GLY A 381 -17.01 20.60 -9.77
C GLY A 381 -18.10 20.40 -10.82
N MET A 382 -17.78 19.76 -11.94
CA MET A 382 -18.75 19.44 -13.00
C MET A 382 -19.93 18.59 -12.47
N TRP A 383 -19.65 17.68 -11.54
CA TRP A 383 -20.69 16.84 -10.96
C TRP A 383 -21.58 17.57 -9.95
N ARG A 384 -21.07 18.58 -9.25
CA ARG A 384 -21.89 19.42 -8.35
C ARG A 384 -22.86 20.30 -9.13
N ALA A 385 -22.51 20.68 -10.36
CA ALA A 385 -23.32 21.53 -11.23
C ALA A 385 -24.49 20.78 -11.92
N ARG A 386 -24.53 19.43 -11.87
CA ARG A 386 -25.66 18.66 -12.43
C ARG A 386 -26.85 18.66 -11.46
N PRO A 387 -28.08 19.05 -11.88
CA PRO A 387 -29.26 18.97 -11.05
C PRO A 387 -29.57 17.53 -10.61
N ALA A 388 -30.05 17.37 -9.37
CA ALA A 388 -30.35 16.07 -8.77
C ALA A 388 -31.39 15.23 -9.55
N ALA A 389 -32.17 15.82 -10.45
CA ALA A 389 -33.17 15.16 -11.27
C ALA A 389 -32.62 14.20 -12.36
N GLN A 390 -31.30 14.12 -12.56
CA GLN A 390 -30.64 13.24 -13.54
C GLN A 390 -29.79 12.14 -12.93
N GLU A 391 -29.93 11.85 -11.65
CA GLU A 391 -29.21 10.76 -10.98
C GLU A 391 -29.83 9.36 -11.27
N GLY A 392 -30.12 9.07 -12.52
CA GLY A 392 -30.20 7.70 -13.01
C GLY A 392 -28.79 7.09 -13.04
N PRO A 393 -28.61 5.75 -12.91
CA PRO A 393 -27.30 5.12 -13.00
C PRO A 393 -26.65 5.55 -14.33
N VAL A 394 -25.48 6.20 -14.23
CA VAL A 394 -24.73 6.70 -15.37
C VAL A 394 -24.46 5.52 -16.33
N GLY A 395 -25.27 5.38 -17.39
CA GLY A 395 -24.98 4.51 -18.53
C GLY A 395 -24.64 3.03 -18.26
N CYS A 396 -24.87 2.52 -17.05
CA CYS A 396 -24.55 1.16 -16.65
C CYS A 396 -25.75 0.21 -16.87
N GLU A 397 -26.29 0.18 -18.08
CA GLU A 397 -27.13 -0.94 -18.46
C GLU A 397 -26.25 -2.19 -18.60
N LEU A 398 -26.49 -3.16 -17.74
CA LEU A 398 -25.93 -4.50 -17.92
C LEU A 398 -26.39 -5.00 -19.29
N PRO A 399 -25.53 -5.64 -20.11
CA PRO A 399 -25.96 -6.24 -21.37
C PRO A 399 -27.15 -7.14 -21.09
N ALA A 400 -28.25 -6.85 -21.79
CA ALA A 400 -29.48 -7.60 -21.68
C ALA A 400 -29.20 -9.09 -21.86
N LYS A 401 -29.86 -9.91 -21.08
CA LYS A 401 -29.84 -11.36 -21.22
C LYS A 401 -30.21 -11.69 -22.68
N SER A 402 -29.23 -12.12 -23.48
CA SER A 402 -29.54 -12.98 -24.62
C SER A 402 -29.98 -14.31 -24.04
N GLY A 403 -31.19 -14.69 -24.33
CA GLY A 403 -31.92 -15.83 -23.82
C GLY A 403 -31.26 -17.20 -24.06
#